data_4c0639a42454d007b5b8ef38cd6124a2
#
_entry.id   4c0639a42454d007b5b8ef38cd6124a2
#
_cell.length_a   1.000
_cell.length_b   1.000
_cell.length_c   1.000
_cell.angle_alpha   90.00
_cell.angle_beta   90.00
_cell.angle_gamma   90.00
#
_symmetry.space_group_name_H-M   'P 1'
#
loop_
_entity.id
_entity.type
_entity.pdbx_description
1 polymer ?
#
loop_
_entity_poly.entity_id
_entity_poly.type
_entity_poly.pdbx_seq_one_letter_code
_entity_poly.pdbx_strand_id
1 'polypeptide(L)'
;MSSDKQVSNLNLMRSYKILFVCMGNICRSPAAEAVMKQFVKNEGLDMQIECDSAGTISYHTGNSPDHRMHTAAQNRNITTGGQARQINIKDYEEFDLILTMDNDNYKNVLSMAPAARYTAEIKKFCDFLTGSPATEVPDPYYGGAEGFEEVLDLLEDGCVSIIQYARNKIIK
;
A
#
# COMPACT_ATOMS: atom_id res chain seq x y z
N MET A 1 -0.83 39.16 -30.53
CA MET A 1 0.03 38.01 -30.87
C MET A 1 0.92 37.72 -29.69
N SER A 2 0.47 36.97 -28.74
CA SER A 2 1.34 36.40 -27.67
C SER A 2 0.49 35.78 -26.56
N SER A 3 -0.38 34.81 -26.84
CA SER A 3 -1.19 34.15 -25.84
C SER A 3 -1.09 32.62 -25.85
N ASP A 4 -0.24 32.04 -26.71
CA ASP A 4 -0.25 30.59 -26.94
C ASP A 4 0.95 29.83 -26.37
N LYS A 5 1.72 30.43 -25.44
CA LYS A 5 2.91 29.78 -24.87
C LYS A 5 2.82 29.46 -23.37
N GLN A 6 1.66 29.61 -22.73
CA GLN A 6 1.52 29.33 -21.30
C GLN A 6 0.71 28.08 -20.95
N VAL A 7 0.28 27.28 -21.92
CA VAL A 7 -0.53 26.07 -21.69
C VAL A 7 0.27 24.76 -21.80
N SER A 8 1.54 24.82 -22.13
CA SER A 8 2.34 23.61 -22.43
C SER A 8 3.27 23.12 -21.30
N ASN A 9 3.11 23.58 -20.07
CA ASN A 9 3.92 23.13 -18.93
C ASN A 9 3.09 22.61 -17.74
N LEU A 10 1.91 22.11 -17.97
CA LEU A 10 1.37 21.03 -17.14
C LEU A 10 2.11 19.76 -17.57
N ASN A 11 3.38 19.65 -17.14
CA ASN A 11 4.00 18.35 -17.01
C ASN A 11 3.00 17.52 -16.23
N LEU A 12 2.37 16.54 -16.88
CA LEU A 12 1.64 15.48 -16.22
C LEU A 12 2.67 14.76 -15.36
N MET A 13 2.92 15.27 -14.17
CA MET A 13 3.78 14.61 -13.20
C MET A 13 3.08 13.30 -12.89
N ARG A 14 3.70 12.20 -13.32
CA ARG A 14 3.25 10.85 -13.02
C ARG A 14 3.04 10.74 -11.51
N SER A 15 1.89 10.20 -11.11
CA SER A 15 1.61 9.92 -9.70
C SER A 15 2.69 9.02 -9.08
N TYR A 16 2.97 9.22 -7.81
CA TYR A 16 3.80 8.30 -7.01
C TYR A 16 2.96 7.09 -6.63
N LYS A 17 3.42 5.88 -6.98
CA LYS A 17 2.64 4.66 -6.87
C LYS A 17 3.17 3.74 -5.78
N ILE A 18 2.29 3.36 -4.86
CA ILE A 18 2.61 2.52 -3.69
C ILE A 18 1.82 1.21 -3.79
N LEU A 19 2.52 0.08 -3.67
CA LEU A 19 1.94 -1.25 -3.62
C LEU A 19 2.13 -1.84 -2.22
N PHE A 20 1.03 -2.20 -1.57
CA PHE A 20 1.05 -2.93 -0.30
C PHE A 20 0.96 -4.43 -0.56
N VAL A 21 1.84 -5.22 0.06
CA VAL A 21 1.93 -6.66 -0.16
C VAL A 21 1.87 -7.44 1.15
N CYS A 22 0.94 -8.37 1.23
CA CYS A 22 0.89 -9.39 2.28
C CYS A 22 0.89 -10.80 1.62
N MET A 23 0.54 -11.84 2.36
CA MET A 23 0.53 -13.19 1.80
C MET A 23 -0.66 -13.40 0.84
N GLY A 24 -1.89 -13.25 1.33
CA GLY A 24 -3.10 -13.63 0.60
C GLY A 24 -3.85 -12.49 -0.08
N ASN A 25 -3.50 -11.25 0.19
CA ASN A 25 -4.18 -10.05 -0.31
C ASN A 25 -5.68 -9.99 0.04
N ILE A 26 -6.05 -10.45 1.21
CA ILE A 26 -7.44 -10.38 1.72
C ILE A 26 -7.59 -9.65 3.06
N CYS A 27 -6.55 -9.53 3.87
CA CYS A 27 -6.61 -8.86 5.18
C CYS A 27 -5.72 -7.62 5.24
N ARG A 28 -4.42 -7.80 5.43
CA ARG A 28 -3.46 -6.71 5.73
C ARG A 28 -3.27 -5.73 4.58
N SER A 29 -2.94 -6.21 3.41
CA SER A 29 -2.63 -5.33 2.28
C SER A 29 -3.84 -4.58 1.72
N PRO A 30 -5.04 -5.17 1.58
CA PRO A 30 -6.20 -4.39 1.17
C PRO A 30 -6.65 -3.38 2.24
N ALA A 31 -6.44 -3.67 3.53
CA ALA A 31 -6.68 -2.70 4.60
C ALA A 31 -5.67 -1.54 4.53
N ALA A 32 -4.39 -1.82 4.31
CA ALA A 32 -3.37 -0.79 4.13
C ALA A 32 -3.68 0.13 2.94
N GLU A 33 -4.08 -0.44 1.83
CA GLU A 33 -4.53 0.30 0.64
C GLU A 33 -5.71 1.23 0.98
N ALA A 34 -6.71 0.71 1.70
CA ALA A 34 -7.89 1.49 2.07
C ALA A 34 -7.57 2.63 3.05
N VAL A 35 -6.76 2.36 4.07
CA VAL A 35 -6.28 3.39 5.03
C VAL A 35 -5.50 4.48 4.29
N MET A 36 -4.56 4.08 3.45
CA MET A 36 -3.74 5.03 2.70
C MET A 36 -4.58 5.89 1.75
N LYS A 37 -5.51 5.30 1.01
CA LYS A 37 -6.41 6.03 0.12
C LYS A 37 -7.24 7.08 0.88
N GLN A 38 -7.73 6.73 2.07
CA GLN A 38 -8.46 7.67 2.91
C GLN A 38 -7.58 8.83 3.37
N PHE A 39 -6.35 8.55 3.80
CA PHE A 39 -5.41 9.56 4.27
C PHE A 39 -4.94 10.46 3.12
N VAL A 40 -4.62 9.89 1.98
CA VAL A 40 -4.25 10.62 0.76
C VAL A 40 -5.36 11.58 0.35
N LYS A 41 -6.62 11.13 0.38
CA LYS A 41 -7.79 11.96 0.07
C LYS A 41 -7.95 13.09 1.07
N ASN A 42 -7.81 12.80 2.38
CA ASN A 42 -7.92 13.81 3.44
C ASN A 42 -6.86 14.91 3.31
N GLU A 43 -5.69 14.56 2.77
CA GLU A 43 -4.57 15.50 2.54
C GLU A 43 -4.65 16.19 1.17
N GLY A 44 -5.65 15.88 0.34
CA GLY A 44 -5.79 16.44 -1.01
C GLY A 44 -4.71 15.98 -1.99
N LEU A 45 -4.15 14.78 -1.79
CA LEU A 45 -3.04 14.21 -2.57
C LEU A 45 -3.47 13.09 -3.52
N ASP A 46 -4.75 12.87 -3.70
CA ASP A 46 -5.32 11.76 -4.48
C ASP A 46 -4.95 11.77 -5.97
N MET A 47 -4.57 12.92 -6.52
CA MET A 47 -4.03 13.04 -7.87
C MET A 47 -2.52 12.78 -7.96
N GLN A 48 -1.82 12.75 -6.84
CA GLN A 48 -0.35 12.68 -6.76
C GLN A 48 0.16 11.35 -6.20
N ILE A 49 -0.66 10.64 -5.42
CA ILE A 49 -0.33 9.36 -4.80
C ILE A 49 -1.40 8.34 -5.15
N GLU A 50 -1.00 7.27 -5.80
CA GLU A 50 -1.85 6.12 -6.10
C GLU A 50 -1.45 4.93 -5.24
N CYS A 51 -2.43 4.13 -4.84
CA CYS A 51 -2.21 2.94 -4.01
C CYS A 51 -2.93 1.74 -4.60
N ASP A 52 -2.30 0.58 -4.48
CA ASP A 52 -2.87 -0.72 -4.81
C ASP A 52 -2.35 -1.76 -3.82
N SER A 53 -2.85 -2.98 -3.90
CA SER A 53 -2.40 -4.08 -3.06
C SER A 53 -2.31 -5.39 -3.84
N ALA A 54 -1.46 -6.30 -3.35
CA ALA A 54 -1.26 -7.63 -3.92
C ALA A 54 -0.86 -8.64 -2.84
N GLY A 55 -0.89 -9.91 -3.18
CA GLY A 55 -0.40 -10.99 -2.34
C GLY A 55 0.84 -11.65 -2.92
N THR A 56 1.61 -12.33 -2.08
CA THR A 56 2.73 -13.16 -2.56
C THR A 56 2.25 -14.49 -3.13
N ILE A 57 1.03 -14.91 -2.81
CA ILE A 57 0.40 -16.14 -3.33
C ILE A 57 -0.87 -15.83 -4.13
N SER A 58 -1.32 -16.78 -4.93
CA SER A 58 -2.51 -16.66 -5.78
C SER A 58 -3.77 -17.34 -5.22
N TYR A 59 -3.69 -17.89 -4.02
CA TYR A 59 -4.77 -18.74 -3.46
C TYR A 59 -6.13 -18.04 -3.38
N HIS A 60 -6.15 -16.74 -3.06
CA HIS A 60 -7.37 -15.95 -2.92
C HIS A 60 -7.69 -15.08 -4.14
N THR A 61 -7.01 -15.26 -5.26
CA THR A 61 -7.21 -14.43 -6.46
C THR A 61 -8.69 -14.29 -6.84
N GLY A 62 -9.16 -13.06 -7.02
CA GLY A 62 -10.54 -12.73 -7.35
C GLY A 62 -11.45 -12.58 -6.13
N ASN A 63 -11.01 -12.95 -4.93
CA ASN A 63 -11.81 -12.81 -3.72
C ASN A 63 -11.85 -11.34 -3.26
N SER A 64 -12.98 -10.97 -2.65
CA SER A 64 -13.09 -9.71 -1.91
C SER A 64 -12.24 -9.75 -0.64
N PRO A 65 -11.93 -8.59 -0.03
CA PRO A 65 -11.29 -8.55 1.29
C PRO A 65 -12.05 -9.38 2.34
N ASP A 66 -11.31 -9.94 3.29
CA ASP A 66 -11.89 -10.71 4.41
C ASP A 66 -12.98 -9.89 5.10
N HIS A 67 -14.14 -10.51 5.31
CA HIS A 67 -15.31 -9.86 5.89
C HIS A 67 -15.04 -9.24 7.26
N ARG A 68 -14.24 -9.91 8.09
CA ARG A 68 -13.88 -9.44 9.43
C ARG A 68 -13.04 -8.17 9.36
N MET A 69 -12.07 -8.12 8.44
CA MET A 69 -11.27 -6.92 8.19
C MET A 69 -12.14 -5.79 7.63
N HIS A 70 -13.01 -6.10 6.69
CA HIS A 70 -13.92 -5.12 6.12
C HIS A 70 -14.80 -4.49 7.22
N THR A 71 -15.38 -5.30 8.11
CA THR A 71 -16.20 -4.82 9.24
C THR A 71 -15.39 -3.95 10.20
N ALA A 72 -14.20 -4.39 10.59
CA ALA A 72 -13.33 -3.62 11.49
C ALA A 72 -12.95 -2.26 10.89
N ALA A 73 -12.62 -2.23 9.60
CA ALA A 73 -12.31 -0.99 8.87
C ALA A 73 -13.52 -0.06 8.78
N GLN A 74 -14.70 -0.60 8.46
CA GLN A 74 -15.94 0.19 8.40
C GLN A 74 -16.28 0.88 9.74
N ASN A 75 -16.00 0.24 10.87
CA ASN A 75 -16.18 0.83 12.19
C ASN A 75 -15.28 2.08 12.41
N ARG A 76 -14.26 2.25 11.58
CA ARG A 76 -13.37 3.44 11.55
C ARG A 76 -13.66 4.35 10.35
N ASN A 77 -14.77 4.17 9.66
CA ASN A 77 -15.14 4.89 8.43
C ASN A 77 -14.15 4.68 7.27
N ILE A 78 -13.51 3.51 7.23
CA ILE A 78 -12.58 3.10 6.16
C ILE A 78 -13.24 1.97 5.39
N THR A 79 -13.32 2.11 4.06
CA THR A 79 -13.95 1.12 3.18
C THR A 79 -12.88 0.34 2.43
N THR A 80 -12.73 -0.94 2.74
CA THR A 80 -11.92 -1.86 1.95
C THR A 80 -12.66 -2.26 0.68
N GLY A 81 -11.94 -2.54 -0.39
CA GLY A 81 -12.53 -2.92 -1.67
C GLY A 81 -11.54 -3.65 -2.56
N GLY A 82 -11.91 -3.82 -3.82
CA GLY A 82 -11.11 -4.51 -4.83
C GLY A 82 -11.20 -6.04 -4.73
N GLN A 83 -10.34 -6.69 -5.47
CA GLN A 83 -10.22 -8.15 -5.54
C GLN A 83 -8.77 -8.56 -5.33
N ALA A 84 -8.55 -9.65 -4.62
CA ALA A 84 -7.23 -10.19 -4.39
C ALA A 84 -6.54 -10.55 -5.71
N ARG A 85 -5.26 -10.22 -5.81
CA ARG A 85 -4.38 -10.58 -6.91
C ARG A 85 -2.99 -10.93 -6.40
N GLN A 86 -2.24 -11.69 -7.18
CA GLN A 86 -0.84 -11.96 -6.89
C GLN A 86 0.03 -10.84 -7.47
N ILE A 87 1.13 -10.52 -6.78
CA ILE A 87 2.19 -9.65 -7.31
C ILE A 87 2.77 -10.26 -8.58
N ASN A 88 3.09 -9.44 -9.55
CA ASN A 88 3.67 -9.87 -10.82
C ASN A 88 4.91 -9.03 -11.20
N ILE A 89 5.64 -9.45 -12.22
CA ILE A 89 6.89 -8.81 -12.63
C ILE A 89 6.70 -7.33 -13.00
N LYS A 90 5.57 -6.96 -13.60
CA LYS A 90 5.29 -5.57 -13.99
C LYS A 90 5.18 -4.63 -12.79
N ASP A 91 4.74 -5.13 -11.64
CA ASP A 91 4.60 -4.32 -10.43
C ASP A 91 5.94 -3.70 -10.01
N TYR A 92 7.06 -4.38 -10.23
CA TYR A 92 8.38 -3.87 -9.88
C TYR A 92 8.85 -2.68 -10.75
N GLU A 93 8.22 -2.48 -11.90
CA GLU A 93 8.49 -1.34 -12.78
C GLU A 93 7.43 -0.25 -12.66
N GLU A 94 6.18 -0.65 -12.42
CA GLU A 94 5.02 0.26 -12.38
C GLU A 94 4.90 1.01 -11.05
N PHE A 95 5.31 0.39 -9.94
CA PHE A 95 5.25 1.00 -8.62
C PHE A 95 6.60 1.62 -8.22
N ASP A 96 6.53 2.72 -7.49
CA ASP A 96 7.71 3.41 -6.97
C ASP A 96 8.15 2.83 -5.62
N LEU A 97 7.18 2.34 -4.83
CA LEU A 97 7.40 1.79 -3.51
C LEU A 97 6.54 0.53 -3.31
N ILE A 98 7.18 -0.56 -2.93
CA ILE A 98 6.53 -1.81 -2.54
C ILE A 98 6.75 -2.02 -1.05
N LEU A 99 5.66 -2.10 -0.28
CA LEU A 99 5.66 -2.22 1.17
C LEU A 99 5.12 -3.57 1.61
N THR A 100 5.94 -4.33 2.32
CA THR A 100 5.63 -5.68 2.78
C THR A 100 5.23 -5.68 4.26
N MET A 101 4.30 -6.56 4.64
CA MET A 101 3.70 -6.58 5.97
C MET A 101 4.54 -7.32 7.01
N ASP A 102 5.25 -8.36 6.60
CA ASP A 102 6.11 -9.16 7.49
C ASP A 102 7.41 -9.60 6.79
N ASN A 103 8.28 -10.28 7.54
CA ASN A 103 9.56 -10.71 7.02
C ASN A 103 9.45 -11.77 5.91
N ASP A 104 8.45 -12.65 5.99
CA ASP A 104 8.22 -13.65 4.95
C ASP A 104 7.74 -13.00 3.65
N ASN A 105 6.82 -12.04 3.74
CA ASN A 105 6.41 -11.25 2.58
C ASN A 105 7.61 -10.53 1.95
N TYR A 106 8.46 -9.93 2.77
CA TYR A 106 9.64 -9.21 2.31
C TYR A 106 10.61 -10.14 1.53
N LYS A 107 10.92 -11.29 2.10
CA LYS A 107 11.79 -12.29 1.44
C LYS A 107 11.17 -12.78 0.14
N ASN A 108 9.86 -13.07 0.14
CA ASN A 108 9.16 -13.55 -1.04
C ASN A 108 9.13 -12.49 -2.15
N VAL A 109 8.83 -11.25 -1.82
CA VAL A 109 8.85 -10.15 -2.80
C VAL A 109 10.24 -9.98 -3.41
N LEU A 110 11.31 -10.04 -2.61
CA LEU A 110 12.68 -9.99 -3.13
C LEU A 110 13.01 -11.17 -4.03
N SER A 111 12.57 -12.38 -3.69
CA SER A 111 12.83 -13.58 -4.49
C SER A 111 12.06 -13.63 -5.80
N MET A 112 10.90 -12.98 -5.87
CA MET A 112 10.06 -12.88 -7.07
C MET A 112 10.45 -11.72 -7.98
N ALA A 113 11.34 -10.84 -7.53
CA ALA A 113 11.80 -9.70 -8.31
C ALA A 113 12.49 -10.16 -9.61
N PRO A 114 12.31 -9.44 -10.72
CA PRO A 114 12.95 -9.79 -11.97
C PRO A 114 14.48 -9.72 -11.84
N ALA A 115 15.19 -10.59 -12.57
CA ALA A 115 16.65 -10.56 -12.62
C ALA A 115 17.19 -9.28 -13.30
N ALA A 116 16.38 -8.66 -14.17
CA ALA A 116 16.66 -7.38 -14.77
C ALA A 116 16.47 -6.24 -13.75
N ARG A 117 17.09 -5.08 -14.03
CA ARG A 117 16.94 -3.89 -13.20
C ARG A 117 15.48 -3.41 -13.17
N TYR A 118 15.00 -3.06 -12.00
CA TYR A 118 13.68 -2.47 -11.76
C TYR A 118 13.80 -1.19 -10.92
N THR A 119 12.71 -0.41 -10.87
CA THR A 119 12.72 0.93 -10.26
C THR A 119 12.12 0.99 -8.86
N ALA A 120 11.26 0.04 -8.49
CA ALA A 120 10.59 0.03 -7.20
C ALA A 120 11.58 -0.08 -6.03
N GLU A 121 11.41 0.76 -5.03
CA GLU A 121 12.01 0.53 -3.72
C GLU A 121 11.18 -0.53 -2.98
N ILE A 122 11.84 -1.51 -2.36
CA ILE A 122 11.19 -2.55 -1.56
C ILE A 122 11.55 -2.34 -0.10
N LYS A 123 10.54 -2.07 0.74
CA LYS A 123 10.71 -1.79 2.16
C LYS A 123 9.67 -2.53 2.99
N LYS A 124 9.91 -2.64 4.29
CA LYS A 124 8.93 -3.17 5.23
C LYS A 124 8.00 -2.06 5.69
N PHE A 125 6.71 -2.34 5.79
CA PHE A 125 5.73 -1.39 6.31
C PHE A 125 6.14 -0.86 7.70
N CYS A 126 6.60 -1.76 8.57
CA CYS A 126 6.97 -1.40 9.94
C CYS A 126 8.18 -0.47 10.06
N ASP A 127 8.98 -0.29 9.00
CA ASP A 127 10.04 0.73 8.97
C ASP A 127 9.47 2.15 9.07
N PHE A 128 8.17 2.33 8.81
CA PHE A 128 7.47 3.61 8.86
C PHE A 128 6.69 3.85 10.16
N LEU A 129 6.67 2.91 11.08
CA LEU A 129 5.99 3.08 12.36
C LEU A 129 6.71 4.09 13.25
N THR A 130 5.94 4.91 13.95
CA THR A 130 6.45 5.90 14.92
C THR A 130 5.93 5.67 16.32
N GLY A 131 4.71 5.16 16.46
CA GLY A 131 4.02 4.94 17.74
C GLY A 131 4.10 3.50 18.26
N SER A 132 4.74 2.58 17.53
CA SER A 132 4.84 1.16 17.90
C SER A 132 6.24 0.62 17.64
N PRO A 133 6.77 -0.25 18.51
CA PRO A 133 8.03 -0.96 18.28
C PRO A 133 7.90 -2.20 17.41
N ALA A 134 6.71 -2.48 16.86
CA ALA A 134 6.46 -3.68 16.06
C ALA A 134 7.40 -3.73 14.84
N THR A 135 7.91 -4.92 14.56
CA THR A 135 8.79 -5.19 13.40
C THR A 135 8.06 -5.86 12.26
N GLU A 136 6.85 -6.35 12.51
CA GLU A 136 5.96 -6.97 11.55
C GLU A 136 4.51 -6.55 11.80
N VAL A 137 3.71 -6.45 10.75
CA VAL A 137 2.25 -6.39 10.86
C VAL A 137 1.76 -7.82 10.97
N PRO A 138 1.18 -8.23 12.11
CA PRO A 138 0.78 -9.62 12.32
C PRO A 138 -0.34 -10.05 11.38
N ASP A 139 -0.39 -11.35 11.05
CA ASP A 139 -1.48 -11.91 10.26
C ASP A 139 -2.70 -12.19 11.16
N PRO A 140 -3.82 -11.48 10.97
CA PRO A 140 -4.98 -11.63 11.85
C PRO A 140 -5.89 -12.80 11.47
N TYR A 141 -5.60 -13.51 10.39
CA TYR A 141 -6.51 -14.48 9.76
C TYR A 141 -6.96 -15.60 10.71
N TYR A 142 -6.07 -16.10 11.56
CA TYR A 142 -6.32 -17.20 12.48
C TYR A 142 -6.66 -16.75 13.91
N GLY A 143 -6.71 -15.44 14.15
CA GLY A 143 -6.99 -14.87 15.47
C GLY A 143 -8.42 -14.38 15.65
N GLY A 144 -8.69 -13.75 16.80
CA GLY A 144 -9.96 -13.11 17.11
C GLY A 144 -10.06 -11.69 16.54
N ALA A 145 -11.19 -11.03 16.85
CA ALA A 145 -11.49 -9.66 16.39
C ALA A 145 -10.41 -8.64 16.77
N GLU A 146 -9.77 -8.79 17.91
CA GLU A 146 -8.72 -7.89 18.40
C GLU A 146 -7.52 -7.84 17.45
N GLY A 147 -7.20 -8.94 16.75
CA GLY A 147 -6.11 -8.99 15.78
C GLY A 147 -6.34 -8.06 14.59
N PHE A 148 -7.58 -7.91 14.14
CA PHE A 148 -7.93 -6.98 13.06
C PHE A 148 -7.79 -5.52 13.50
N GLU A 149 -8.18 -5.22 14.74
CA GLU A 149 -8.02 -3.88 15.33
C GLU A 149 -6.55 -3.51 15.49
N GLU A 150 -5.72 -4.45 15.96
CA GLU A 150 -4.26 -4.25 16.08
C GLU A 150 -3.62 -3.94 14.73
N VAL A 151 -4.00 -4.68 13.69
CA VAL A 151 -3.52 -4.41 12.32
C VAL A 151 -3.90 -3.00 11.89
N LEU A 152 -5.15 -2.59 12.07
CA LEU A 152 -5.59 -1.24 11.70
C LEU A 152 -4.86 -0.15 12.47
N ASP A 153 -4.58 -0.34 13.76
CA ASP A 153 -3.78 0.61 14.55
C ASP A 153 -2.39 0.81 13.95
N LEU A 154 -1.72 -0.28 13.58
CA LEU A 154 -0.41 -0.22 12.93
C LEU A 154 -0.47 0.46 11.56
N LEU A 155 -1.51 0.16 10.77
CA LEU A 155 -1.69 0.74 9.44
C LEU A 155 -1.93 2.25 9.51
N GLU A 156 -2.74 2.71 10.44
CA GLU A 156 -2.97 4.15 10.63
C GLU A 156 -1.70 4.87 11.08
N ASP A 157 -0.90 4.28 11.97
CA ASP A 157 0.37 4.85 12.39
C ASP A 157 1.36 4.95 11.22
N GLY A 158 1.60 3.86 10.51
CA GLY A 158 2.58 3.83 9.41
C GLY A 158 2.19 4.68 8.21
N CYS A 159 0.92 4.75 7.85
CA CYS A 159 0.46 5.51 6.69
C CYS A 159 0.75 7.02 6.81
N VAL A 160 0.75 7.59 8.00
CA VAL A 160 1.14 9.00 8.22
C VAL A 160 2.57 9.25 7.73
N SER A 161 3.51 8.40 8.14
CA SER A 161 4.92 8.53 7.75
C SER A 161 5.15 8.20 6.27
N ILE A 162 4.39 7.26 5.71
CA ILE A 162 4.48 6.89 4.29
C ILE A 162 4.04 8.06 3.41
N ILE A 163 2.98 8.78 3.77
CA ILE A 163 2.56 9.98 3.04
C ILE A 163 3.67 11.02 3.03
N GLN A 164 4.32 11.26 4.16
CA GLN A 164 5.43 12.21 4.24
C GLN A 164 6.62 11.75 3.39
N TYR A 165 6.92 10.48 3.39
CA TYR A 165 7.94 9.89 2.52
C TYR A 165 7.63 10.10 1.04
N ALA A 166 6.40 9.82 0.62
CA ALA A 166 5.95 10.03 -0.76
C ALA A 166 6.00 11.51 -1.17
N ARG A 167 5.56 12.42 -0.29
CA ARG A 167 5.68 13.87 -0.54
C ARG A 167 7.11 14.29 -0.85
N ASN A 168 8.07 13.80 -0.08
CA ASN A 168 9.48 14.14 -0.29
C ASN A 168 10.03 13.60 -1.63
N LYS A 169 9.43 12.56 -2.18
CA LYS A 169 9.79 12.01 -3.50
C LYS A 169 9.17 12.80 -4.65
N ILE A 170 7.96 13.33 -4.45
CA ILE A 170 7.22 14.09 -5.47
C ILE A 170 7.83 15.49 -5.68
N ILE A 171 8.32 16.12 -4.62
CA ILE A 171 8.85 17.50 -4.64
C ILE A 171 10.22 17.59 -5.34
N LYS A 172 10.91 16.48 -5.56
CA LYS A 172 12.20 16.44 -6.26
C LYS A 172 12.04 16.39 -7.77
#